data_7377d6262632edd125fa6840cfd37f3f
#
_entry.id   7377d6262632edd125fa6840cfd37f3f
#
_cell.length_a   1.000
_cell.length_b   1.000
_cell.length_c   1.000
_cell.angle_alpha   90.00
_cell.angle_beta   90.00
_cell.angle_gamma   90.00
#
_symmetry.space_group_name_H-M   'P 1'
#
loop_
_entity.id
_entity.type
_entity.pdbx_description
1 polymer ?
#
loop_
_entity_poly.entity_id
_entity_poly.type
_entity_poly.pdbx_seq_one_letter_code
_entity_poly.pdbx_strand_id
1 'polypeptide(L)'
;MAVSKLCIGLGNPGRQYEKTRHNIGFMVLMELARQYRVEWKKSRHGEALEAKISEGEENILLVLPLTFMNNSGCAVRDIAHFNKVTPEKMLVVVDDIRLDFGAVRLKQDGSDGGHNGLRSIVREIGSKEYARLRLGVDAPPSGMDMAAYVLAEFSARENKALVRFIADAADCCRLWIKGEMSRAMTQYNQRKEEKYNE
;
A
#
# COMPACT_ATOMS: atom_id res chain seq x y z
N MET A 1 -23.51 1.48 7.03
CA MET A 1 -23.44 1.44 5.56
C MET A 1 -22.43 0.36 5.15
N ALA A 2 -22.71 -0.35 4.06
CA ALA A 2 -21.82 -1.42 3.56
C ALA A 2 -20.49 -0.85 3.05
N VAL A 3 -19.41 -1.62 3.18
CA VAL A 3 -18.09 -1.26 2.62
C VAL A 3 -18.14 -1.46 1.11
N SER A 4 -17.73 -0.46 0.34
CA SER A 4 -17.73 -0.50 -1.11
C SER A 4 -16.35 -0.78 -1.72
N LYS A 5 -15.27 -0.43 -1.02
CA LYS A 5 -13.89 -0.60 -1.46
C LYS A 5 -12.95 -0.97 -0.30
N LEU A 6 -11.87 -1.67 -0.59
CA LEU A 6 -10.75 -1.90 0.33
C LEU A 6 -9.50 -1.17 -0.15
N CYS A 7 -8.84 -0.45 0.74
CA CYS A 7 -7.50 0.07 0.51
C CYS A 7 -6.56 -0.61 1.51
N ILE A 8 -5.62 -1.41 1.01
CA ILE A 8 -4.77 -2.29 1.80
C ILE A 8 -3.33 -1.77 1.72
N GLY A 9 -2.73 -1.41 2.86
CA GLY A 9 -1.30 -1.15 2.95
C GLY A 9 -0.57 -2.41 3.39
N LEU A 10 0.49 -2.80 2.70
CA LEU A 10 1.31 -3.93 3.12
C LEU A 10 2.48 -3.48 4.01
N GLY A 11 2.81 -4.33 4.97
CA GLY A 11 3.88 -4.16 5.94
C GLY A 11 3.96 -5.34 6.90
N ASN A 12 4.97 -5.35 7.75
CA ASN A 12 5.13 -6.31 8.84
C ASN A 12 4.75 -5.68 10.19
N PRO A 13 4.08 -6.40 11.09
CA PRO A 13 3.79 -5.93 12.43
C PRO A 13 5.06 -5.89 13.30
N GLY A 14 5.09 -4.96 14.26
CA GLY A 14 6.15 -4.83 15.26
C GLY A 14 7.04 -3.59 15.04
N ARG A 15 7.47 -3.00 16.17
CA ARG A 15 8.23 -1.74 16.21
C ARG A 15 9.51 -1.77 15.37
N GLN A 16 10.18 -2.91 15.28
CA GLN A 16 11.40 -3.08 14.48
C GLN A 16 11.17 -2.92 12.97
N TYR A 17 9.93 -3.00 12.49
CA TYR A 17 9.60 -2.87 11.06
C TYR A 17 8.96 -1.52 10.70
N GLU A 18 8.53 -0.73 11.69
CA GLU A 18 7.74 0.50 11.46
C GLU A 18 8.37 1.47 10.48
N LYS A 19 9.72 1.55 10.47
CA LYS A 19 10.48 2.49 9.63
C LYS A 19 11.15 1.85 8.43
N THR A 20 10.89 0.57 8.17
CA THR A 20 11.52 -0.16 7.07
C THR A 20 10.86 0.16 5.73
N ARG A 21 11.61 -0.03 4.63
CA ARG A 21 11.10 0.15 3.27
C ARG A 21 9.87 -0.73 3.00
N HIS A 22 9.86 -1.96 3.51
CA HIS A 22 8.77 -2.91 3.34
C HIS A 22 7.47 -2.48 4.03
N ASN A 23 7.53 -1.52 4.95
CA ASN A 23 6.38 -0.95 5.65
C ASN A 23 5.85 0.34 5.01
N ILE A 24 6.36 0.75 3.85
CA ILE A 24 5.88 1.99 3.21
C ILE A 24 4.37 1.95 2.91
N GLY A 25 3.81 0.78 2.63
CA GLY A 25 2.36 0.62 2.47
C GLY A 25 1.59 0.97 3.75
N PHE A 26 2.09 0.55 4.92
CA PHE A 26 1.53 0.96 6.22
C PHE A 26 1.63 2.47 6.42
N MET A 27 2.81 3.06 6.15
CA MET A 27 3.04 4.49 6.33
C MET A 27 2.06 5.33 5.50
N VAL A 28 1.80 4.94 4.26
CA VAL A 28 0.86 5.65 3.38
C VAL A 28 -0.57 5.58 3.90
N LEU A 29 -1.03 4.40 4.36
CA LEU A 29 -2.38 4.29 4.89
C LEU A 29 -2.54 4.97 6.25
N MET A 30 -1.50 4.98 7.07
CA MET A 30 -1.50 5.77 8.31
C MET A 30 -1.64 7.27 8.02
N GLU A 31 -0.93 7.79 7.01
CA GLU A 31 -1.07 9.17 6.58
C GLU A 31 -2.47 9.44 6.01
N LEU A 32 -3.00 8.53 5.19
CA LEU A 32 -4.35 8.65 4.66
C LEU A 32 -5.41 8.70 5.78
N ALA A 33 -5.32 7.81 6.78
CA ALA A 33 -6.20 7.81 7.95
C ALA A 33 -6.09 9.12 8.74
N ARG A 34 -4.87 9.67 8.90
CA ARG A 34 -4.62 10.96 9.54
C ARG A 34 -5.30 12.12 8.79
N GLN A 35 -5.23 12.12 7.44
CA GLN A 35 -5.89 13.13 6.60
C GLN A 35 -7.41 13.09 6.74
N TYR A 36 -8.00 11.89 6.87
CA TYR A 36 -9.43 11.70 7.11
C TYR A 36 -9.83 11.80 8.58
N ARG A 37 -8.87 11.99 9.51
CA ARG A 37 -9.09 12.10 10.97
C ARG A 37 -9.85 10.89 11.53
N VAL A 38 -9.50 9.70 11.09
CA VAL A 38 -10.09 8.43 11.55
C VAL A 38 -9.10 7.62 12.37
N GLU A 39 -9.63 6.82 13.29
CA GLU A 39 -8.83 5.99 14.19
C GLU A 39 -8.76 4.54 13.71
N TRP A 40 -7.64 3.90 13.96
CA TRP A 40 -7.41 2.50 13.74
C TRP A 40 -7.99 1.64 14.85
N LYS A 41 -8.66 0.53 14.48
CA LYS A 41 -9.20 -0.47 15.41
C LYS A 41 -8.78 -1.86 14.96
N LYS A 42 -8.67 -2.80 15.91
CA LYS A 42 -8.48 -4.20 15.55
C LYS A 42 -9.69 -4.71 14.76
N SER A 43 -9.43 -5.36 13.64
CA SER A 43 -10.48 -6.00 12.87
C SER A 43 -11.06 -7.19 13.66
N ARG A 44 -12.35 -7.45 13.45
CA ARG A 44 -13.05 -8.64 13.98
C ARG A 44 -13.09 -9.79 12.97
N HIS A 45 -12.66 -9.52 11.74
CA HIS A 45 -12.87 -10.41 10.60
C HIS A 45 -11.57 -10.85 9.93
N GLY A 46 -10.43 -10.49 10.49
CA GLY A 46 -9.11 -10.87 10.02
C GLY A 46 -8.03 -10.30 10.94
N GLU A 47 -6.84 -10.87 10.89
CA GLU A 47 -5.70 -10.38 11.69
C GLU A 47 -5.14 -9.08 11.09
N ALA A 48 -5.81 -7.94 11.38
CA ALA A 48 -5.50 -6.64 10.82
C ALA A 48 -5.91 -5.49 11.75
N LEU A 49 -5.38 -4.30 11.49
CA LEU A 49 -6.01 -3.03 11.88
C LEU A 49 -6.89 -2.55 10.73
N GLU A 50 -8.00 -1.92 11.07
CA GLU A 50 -8.93 -1.32 10.12
C GLU A 50 -9.35 0.08 10.55
N ALA A 51 -9.56 0.98 9.56
CA ALA A 51 -10.15 2.28 9.75
C ALA A 51 -11.16 2.54 8.62
N LYS A 52 -12.31 3.14 8.96
CA LYS A 52 -13.37 3.43 7.99
C LYS A 52 -13.33 4.89 7.60
N ILE A 53 -13.33 5.14 6.30
CA ILE A 53 -13.47 6.48 5.73
C ILE A 53 -14.69 6.51 4.80
N SER A 54 -15.27 7.70 4.65
CA SER A 54 -16.35 7.96 3.70
C SER A 54 -15.93 9.10 2.77
N GLU A 55 -16.13 8.90 1.47
CA GLU A 55 -15.84 9.90 0.44
C GLU A 55 -17.03 9.93 -0.52
N GLY A 56 -17.86 11.00 -0.45
CA GLY A 56 -19.15 11.03 -1.13
C GLY A 56 -20.06 9.88 -0.66
N GLU A 57 -20.51 9.06 -1.59
CA GLU A 57 -21.35 7.88 -1.30
C GLU A 57 -20.53 6.60 -1.05
N GLU A 58 -19.21 6.66 -1.21
CA GLU A 58 -18.31 5.52 -1.05
C GLU A 58 -17.90 5.33 0.42
N ASN A 59 -17.97 4.10 0.89
CA ASN A 59 -17.49 3.67 2.20
C ASN A 59 -16.28 2.78 2.01
N ILE A 60 -15.12 3.25 2.40
CA ILE A 60 -13.85 2.58 2.20
C ILE A 60 -13.35 2.04 3.53
N LEU A 61 -12.88 0.80 3.52
CA LEU A 61 -12.16 0.23 4.64
C LEU A 61 -10.67 0.27 4.33
N LEU A 62 -9.92 1.01 5.13
CA LEU A 62 -8.46 0.95 5.17
C LEU A 62 -8.05 -0.27 5.98
N VAL A 63 -7.09 -1.05 5.49
CA VAL A 63 -6.68 -2.32 6.10
C VAL A 63 -5.16 -2.39 6.19
N LEU A 64 -4.64 -2.66 7.40
CA LEU A 64 -3.23 -3.00 7.64
C LEU A 64 -3.18 -4.44 8.16
N PRO A 65 -2.82 -5.43 7.33
CA PRO A 65 -2.66 -6.81 7.77
C PRO A 65 -1.60 -6.91 8.87
N LEU A 66 -1.93 -7.53 9.99
CA LEU A 66 -0.98 -7.76 11.11
C LEU A 66 -0.32 -9.15 11.02
N THR A 67 -0.63 -9.90 9.99
CA THR A 67 0.14 -11.08 9.59
C THR A 67 1.50 -10.63 9.04
N PHE A 68 2.51 -11.52 9.08
CA PHE A 68 3.74 -11.20 8.36
C PHE A 68 3.50 -11.14 6.85
N MET A 69 4.37 -10.42 6.12
CA MET A 69 4.23 -10.09 4.70
C MET A 69 3.82 -11.28 3.82
N ASN A 70 4.45 -12.44 4.01
CA ASN A 70 4.15 -13.67 3.26
C ASN A 70 2.77 -14.28 3.54
N ASN A 71 2.05 -13.81 4.55
CA ASN A 71 0.71 -14.25 4.95
C ASN A 71 -0.35 -13.13 4.87
N SER A 72 -0.01 -11.97 4.32
CA SER A 72 -0.93 -10.82 4.22
C SER A 72 -2.25 -11.18 3.52
N GLY A 73 -2.20 -12.10 2.56
CA GLY A 73 -3.37 -12.55 1.82
C GLY A 73 -4.46 -13.19 2.69
N CYS A 74 -4.10 -13.88 3.78
CA CYS A 74 -5.08 -14.49 4.69
C CYS A 74 -6.00 -13.41 5.31
N ALA A 75 -5.41 -12.36 5.88
CA ALA A 75 -6.18 -11.27 6.48
C ALA A 75 -7.02 -10.53 5.42
N VAL A 76 -6.45 -10.29 4.23
CA VAL A 76 -7.15 -9.60 3.14
C VAL A 76 -8.34 -10.44 2.64
N ARG A 77 -8.17 -11.77 2.45
CA ARG A 77 -9.26 -12.68 2.06
C ARG A 77 -10.41 -12.62 3.05
N ASP A 78 -10.11 -12.77 4.34
CA ASP A 78 -11.13 -12.86 5.37
C ASP A 78 -11.95 -11.55 5.48
N ILE A 79 -11.26 -10.40 5.42
CA ILE A 79 -11.91 -9.08 5.44
C ILE A 79 -12.70 -8.83 4.15
N ALA A 80 -12.16 -9.18 2.99
CA ALA A 80 -12.84 -9.01 1.71
C ALA A 80 -14.10 -9.87 1.63
N HIS A 81 -14.00 -11.13 2.04
CA HIS A 81 -15.14 -12.06 2.07
C HIS A 81 -16.24 -11.56 2.99
N PHE A 82 -15.92 -11.16 4.22
CA PHE A 82 -16.90 -10.63 5.17
C PHE A 82 -17.62 -9.38 4.63
N ASN A 83 -16.88 -8.45 4.03
CA ASN A 83 -17.43 -7.21 3.49
C ASN A 83 -18.03 -7.38 2.07
N LYS A 84 -17.94 -8.58 1.46
CA LYS A 84 -18.39 -8.88 0.09
C LYS A 84 -17.76 -7.95 -0.96
N VAL A 85 -16.48 -7.59 -0.76
CA VAL A 85 -15.73 -6.74 -1.69
C VAL A 85 -14.99 -7.61 -2.68
N THR A 86 -15.23 -7.38 -3.97
CA THR A 86 -14.57 -8.12 -5.06
C THR A 86 -13.16 -7.55 -5.32
N PRO A 87 -12.23 -8.33 -5.94
CA PRO A 87 -10.86 -7.89 -6.19
C PRO A 87 -10.76 -6.54 -6.93
N GLU A 88 -11.62 -6.28 -7.91
CA GLU A 88 -11.61 -5.05 -8.72
C GLU A 88 -11.86 -3.79 -7.88
N LYS A 89 -12.44 -3.96 -6.68
CA LYS A 89 -12.69 -2.89 -5.71
C LYS A 89 -11.61 -2.78 -4.63
N MET A 90 -10.44 -3.39 -4.87
CA MET A 90 -9.31 -3.35 -3.96
C MET A 90 -8.16 -2.53 -4.53
N LEU A 91 -7.49 -1.76 -3.68
CA LEU A 91 -6.20 -1.14 -3.93
C LEU A 91 -5.19 -1.69 -2.92
N VAL A 92 -4.06 -2.20 -3.41
CA VAL A 92 -2.95 -2.67 -2.56
C VAL A 92 -1.75 -1.75 -2.73
N VAL A 93 -1.27 -1.19 -1.63
CA VAL A 93 -0.12 -0.26 -1.57
C VAL A 93 1.11 -1.02 -1.09
N VAL A 94 2.19 -0.99 -1.89
CA VAL A 94 3.40 -1.80 -1.68
C VAL A 94 4.68 -1.06 -2.10
N ASP A 95 5.82 -1.46 -1.53
CA ASP A 95 7.14 -1.11 -2.04
C ASP A 95 7.45 -1.81 -3.37
N ASP A 96 8.28 -1.19 -4.20
CA ASP A 96 8.84 -1.81 -5.42
C ASP A 96 10.32 -1.41 -5.59
N ILE A 97 11.22 -2.37 -5.44
CA ILE A 97 12.67 -2.20 -5.60
C ILE A 97 13.12 -1.96 -7.04
N ARG A 98 12.23 -2.08 -8.03
CA ARG A 98 12.51 -1.84 -9.46
C ARG A 98 12.15 -0.44 -9.90
N LEU A 99 11.64 0.36 -8.97
CA LEU A 99 11.32 1.77 -9.16
C LEU A 99 12.25 2.59 -8.29
N ASP A 100 12.76 3.68 -8.86
CA ASP A 100 13.61 4.62 -8.13
C ASP A 100 12.86 5.23 -6.96
N PHE A 101 13.58 5.58 -5.90
CA PHE A 101 13.00 6.19 -4.70
C PHE A 101 12.15 7.41 -5.04
N GLY A 102 10.95 7.45 -4.52
CA GLY A 102 9.99 8.52 -4.79
C GLY A 102 9.09 8.29 -6.01
N ALA A 103 9.36 7.27 -6.83
CA ALA A 103 8.48 6.94 -7.94
C ALA A 103 7.16 6.33 -7.43
N VAL A 104 6.04 6.84 -7.96
CA VAL A 104 4.69 6.32 -7.68
C VAL A 104 4.13 5.71 -8.96
N ARG A 105 3.69 4.47 -8.91
CA ARG A 105 3.16 3.75 -10.07
C ARG A 105 1.84 3.05 -9.74
N LEU A 106 0.73 3.64 -10.19
CA LEU A 106 -0.61 3.05 -10.06
C LEU A 106 -0.91 2.19 -11.29
N LYS A 107 -1.36 0.95 -11.07
CA LYS A 107 -1.83 0.02 -12.10
C LYS A 107 -3.15 -0.61 -11.69
N GLN A 108 -4.03 -0.86 -12.66
CA GLN A 108 -5.32 -1.50 -12.42
C GLN A 108 -5.20 -2.97 -12.08
N ASP A 109 -4.19 -3.65 -12.64
CA ASP A 109 -3.89 -5.06 -12.45
C ASP A 109 -2.37 -5.32 -12.57
N GLY A 110 -1.95 -6.58 -12.58
CA GLY A 110 -0.57 -6.97 -12.89
C GLY A 110 -0.06 -8.18 -12.11
N SER A 111 1.21 -8.53 -12.30
CA SER A 111 1.91 -9.59 -11.57
C SER A 111 2.30 -9.15 -10.15
N ASP A 112 2.68 -10.12 -9.32
CA ASP A 112 3.25 -9.85 -8.00
C ASP A 112 4.63 -9.18 -8.06
N GLY A 113 5.35 -9.36 -9.18
CA GLY A 113 6.66 -8.79 -9.39
C GLY A 113 7.72 -9.29 -8.41
N GLY A 114 7.53 -10.43 -7.80
CA GLY A 114 8.40 -10.99 -6.77
C GLY A 114 8.07 -10.52 -5.36
N HIS A 115 7.10 -9.63 -5.17
CA HIS A 115 6.72 -9.13 -3.86
C HIS A 115 5.90 -10.19 -3.09
N ASN A 116 6.41 -10.65 -1.94
CA ASN A 116 5.83 -11.76 -1.17
C ASN A 116 4.39 -11.48 -0.70
N GLY A 117 4.08 -10.26 -0.30
CA GLY A 117 2.73 -9.87 0.11
C GLY A 117 1.73 -9.93 -1.05
N LEU A 118 2.10 -9.45 -2.24
CA LEU A 118 1.25 -9.55 -3.43
C LEU A 118 1.05 -11.01 -3.85
N ARG A 119 2.12 -11.84 -3.78
CA ARG A 119 2.02 -13.29 -4.03
C ARG A 119 1.05 -13.95 -3.06
N SER A 120 1.12 -13.59 -1.78
CA SER A 120 0.20 -14.07 -0.75
C SER A 120 -1.25 -13.69 -1.07
N ILE A 121 -1.51 -12.45 -1.46
CA ILE A 121 -2.86 -11.99 -1.82
C ILE A 121 -3.40 -12.77 -3.03
N VAL A 122 -2.60 -12.92 -4.09
CA VAL A 122 -3.01 -13.70 -5.28
C VAL A 122 -3.35 -15.14 -4.91
N ARG A 123 -2.55 -15.78 -4.05
CA ARG A 123 -2.78 -17.15 -3.60
C ARG A 123 -4.11 -17.29 -2.84
N GLU A 124 -4.40 -16.37 -1.93
CA GLU A 124 -5.56 -16.46 -1.03
C GLU A 124 -6.86 -15.98 -1.67
N ILE A 125 -6.80 -14.99 -2.57
CA ILE A 125 -7.97 -14.42 -3.26
C ILE A 125 -8.26 -15.14 -4.59
N GLY A 126 -7.23 -15.76 -5.19
CA GLY A 126 -7.38 -16.44 -6.48
C GLY A 126 -7.47 -15.51 -7.68
N SER A 127 -7.18 -14.22 -7.54
CA SER A 127 -7.28 -13.22 -8.60
C SER A 127 -6.09 -12.26 -8.61
N LYS A 128 -5.77 -11.74 -9.79
CA LYS A 128 -4.81 -10.64 -10.00
C LYS A 128 -5.48 -9.33 -10.40
N GLU A 129 -6.79 -9.29 -10.45
CA GLU A 129 -7.61 -8.19 -10.95
C GLU A 129 -7.93 -7.17 -9.84
N TYR A 130 -6.89 -6.65 -9.18
CA TYR A 130 -7.00 -5.57 -8.19
C TYR A 130 -5.97 -4.48 -8.47
N ALA A 131 -6.27 -3.25 -8.11
CA ALA A 131 -5.37 -2.13 -8.30
C ALA A 131 -4.15 -2.23 -7.36
N ARG A 132 -2.98 -1.78 -7.88
CA ARG A 132 -1.72 -1.72 -7.13
C ARG A 132 -1.13 -0.33 -7.21
N LEU A 133 -0.82 0.23 -6.05
CA LEU A 133 0.03 1.41 -5.92
C LEU A 133 1.42 0.93 -5.52
N ARG A 134 2.35 0.97 -6.48
CA ARG A 134 3.75 0.60 -6.28
C ARG A 134 4.58 1.83 -5.99
N LEU A 135 5.34 1.78 -4.91
CA LEU A 135 6.15 2.88 -4.39
C LEU A 135 7.62 2.52 -4.50
N GLY A 136 8.36 3.29 -5.28
CA GLY A 136 9.78 3.06 -5.51
C GLY A 136 10.60 3.27 -4.24
N VAL A 137 11.43 2.29 -3.94
CA VAL A 137 12.35 2.30 -2.79
C VAL A 137 13.80 2.07 -3.19
N ASP A 138 14.13 2.19 -4.47
CA ASP A 138 15.38 1.84 -5.12
C ASP A 138 15.71 0.34 -5.10
N ALA A 139 16.64 -0.04 -5.95
CA ALA A 139 17.24 -1.36 -5.93
C ALA A 139 18.29 -1.49 -4.80
N PRO A 140 18.46 -2.68 -4.23
CA PRO A 140 19.55 -2.91 -3.28
C PRO A 140 20.91 -2.66 -3.93
N PRO A 141 21.89 -2.12 -3.17
CA PRO A 141 23.27 -2.04 -3.63
C PRO A 141 23.82 -3.40 -4.08
N SER A 142 24.77 -3.40 -5.01
CA SER A 142 25.40 -4.63 -5.50
C SER A 142 25.90 -5.50 -4.34
N GLY A 143 25.53 -6.78 -4.34
CA GLY A 143 25.92 -7.74 -3.30
C GLY A 143 25.06 -7.73 -2.04
N MET A 144 24.10 -6.83 -1.91
CA MET A 144 23.17 -6.84 -0.77
C MET A 144 21.98 -7.76 -1.03
N ASP A 145 21.61 -8.57 -0.04
CA ASP A 145 20.41 -9.39 -0.11
C ASP A 145 19.15 -8.52 -0.18
N MET A 146 18.24 -8.89 -1.08
CA MET A 146 16.99 -8.17 -1.33
C MET A 146 16.08 -8.11 -0.09
N ALA A 147 15.96 -9.22 0.65
CA ALA A 147 15.15 -9.27 1.85
C ALA A 147 15.74 -8.37 2.95
N ALA A 148 17.06 -8.40 3.13
CA ALA A 148 17.73 -7.52 4.07
C ALA A 148 17.53 -6.04 3.70
N TYR A 149 17.56 -5.70 2.41
CA TYR A 149 17.36 -4.33 1.93
C TYR A 149 15.97 -3.77 2.24
N VAL A 150 14.91 -4.51 1.91
CA VAL A 150 13.55 -4.02 2.16
C VAL A 150 13.19 -4.00 3.65
N LEU A 151 13.87 -4.80 4.47
CA LEU A 151 13.73 -4.79 5.93
C LEU A 151 14.65 -3.75 6.61
N ALA A 152 15.48 -3.04 5.87
CA ALA A 152 16.25 -1.92 6.38
C ALA A 152 15.42 -0.62 6.40
N GLU A 153 15.76 0.27 7.33
CA GLU A 153 15.18 1.62 7.40
C GLU A 153 15.65 2.47 6.20
N PHE A 154 14.87 3.49 5.86
CA PHE A 154 15.27 4.51 4.89
C PHE A 154 16.53 5.24 5.39
N SER A 155 17.43 5.57 4.48
CA SER A 155 18.65 6.37 4.78
C SER A 155 18.29 7.77 5.25
N ALA A 156 19.24 8.47 5.86
CA ALA A 156 19.05 9.86 6.28
C ALA A 156 18.70 10.80 5.11
N ARG A 157 19.21 10.51 3.90
CA ARG A 157 18.87 11.24 2.67
C ARG A 157 17.44 10.99 2.25
N GLU A 158 17.02 9.72 2.17
CA GLU A 158 15.65 9.33 1.80
C GLU A 158 14.63 9.88 2.81
N ASN A 159 14.93 9.86 4.10
CA ASN A 159 14.05 10.35 5.15
C ASN A 159 13.69 11.84 5.02
N LYS A 160 14.56 12.67 4.43
CA LYS A 160 14.25 14.09 4.16
C LYS A 160 13.07 14.25 3.19
N ALA A 161 12.96 13.37 2.21
CA ALA A 161 11.93 13.40 1.19
C ALA A 161 10.73 12.47 1.52
N LEU A 162 10.90 11.52 2.44
CA LEU A 162 9.95 10.45 2.72
C LEU A 162 8.56 10.97 3.12
N VAL A 163 8.49 12.02 3.94
CA VAL A 163 7.21 12.61 4.38
C VAL A 163 6.40 13.09 3.20
N ARG A 164 7.04 13.79 2.24
CA ARG A 164 6.39 14.28 1.03
C ARG A 164 5.99 13.14 0.11
N PHE A 165 6.86 12.15 -0.03
CA PHE A 165 6.61 10.96 -0.84
C PHE A 165 5.37 10.18 -0.33
N ILE A 166 5.27 9.96 0.99
CA ILE A 166 4.12 9.33 1.63
C ILE A 166 2.84 10.16 1.40
N ALA A 167 2.90 11.48 1.53
CA ALA A 167 1.76 12.35 1.29
C ALA A 167 1.28 12.30 -0.17
N ASP A 168 2.20 12.34 -1.13
CA ASP A 168 1.89 12.22 -2.56
C ASP A 168 1.25 10.84 -2.87
N ALA A 169 1.73 9.76 -2.24
CA ALA A 169 1.14 8.43 -2.38
C ALA A 169 -0.26 8.33 -1.77
N ALA A 170 -0.49 8.96 -0.60
CA ALA A 170 -1.81 9.04 0.02
C ALA A 170 -2.80 9.84 -0.86
N ASP A 171 -2.35 10.92 -1.50
CA ASP A 171 -3.16 11.67 -2.46
C ASP A 171 -3.52 10.86 -3.70
N CYS A 172 -2.60 10.00 -4.18
CA CYS A 172 -2.89 9.03 -5.25
C CYS A 172 -3.96 8.02 -4.83
N CYS A 173 -3.89 7.49 -3.60
CA CYS A 173 -4.94 6.63 -3.03
C CYS A 173 -6.28 7.34 -2.99
N ARG A 174 -6.31 8.62 -2.60
CA ARG A 174 -7.54 9.43 -2.54
C ARG A 174 -8.19 9.60 -3.91
N LEU A 175 -7.41 9.81 -4.99
CA LEU A 175 -7.95 9.86 -6.35
C LEU A 175 -8.57 8.50 -6.75
N TRP A 176 -7.92 7.39 -6.43
CA TRP A 176 -8.48 6.06 -6.68
C TRP A 176 -9.79 5.84 -5.89
N ILE A 177 -9.85 6.25 -4.63
CA ILE A 177 -11.05 6.19 -3.79
C ILE A 177 -12.21 6.93 -4.46
N LYS A 178 -11.96 8.11 -5.03
CA LYS A 178 -12.95 8.92 -5.77
C LYS A 178 -13.36 8.33 -7.13
N GLY A 179 -12.79 7.21 -7.54
CA GLY A 179 -13.05 6.63 -8.87
C GLY A 179 -12.27 7.30 -10.01
N GLU A 180 -11.33 8.18 -9.69
CA GLU A 180 -10.54 8.94 -10.66
C GLU A 180 -9.25 8.20 -11.08
N MET A 181 -9.36 6.90 -11.35
CA MET A 181 -8.22 6.02 -11.66
C MET A 181 -7.35 6.55 -12.81
N SER A 182 -7.95 6.93 -13.93
CA SER A 182 -7.23 7.45 -15.10
C SER A 182 -6.47 8.74 -14.78
N ARG A 183 -7.10 9.64 -14.03
CA ARG A 183 -6.45 10.88 -13.57
C ARG A 183 -5.27 10.59 -12.65
N ALA A 184 -5.44 9.67 -11.69
CA ALA A 184 -4.37 9.25 -10.80
C ALA A 184 -3.20 8.67 -11.58
N MET A 185 -3.45 7.78 -12.56
CA MET A 185 -2.42 7.21 -13.42
C MET A 185 -1.68 8.29 -14.23
N THR A 186 -2.40 9.21 -14.85
CA THR A 186 -1.78 10.31 -15.62
C THR A 186 -0.92 11.20 -14.73
N GLN A 187 -1.41 11.55 -13.54
CA GLN A 187 -0.72 12.48 -12.64
C GLN A 187 0.51 11.87 -11.98
N TYR A 188 0.48 10.57 -11.62
CA TYR A 188 1.52 9.95 -10.81
C TYR A 188 2.45 9.02 -11.59
N ASN A 189 1.98 8.33 -12.64
CA ASN A 189 2.82 7.41 -13.40
C ASN A 189 3.86 8.11 -14.29
N GLN A 190 3.67 9.39 -14.61
CA GLN A 190 4.57 10.20 -15.45
C GLN A 190 5.54 11.05 -14.64
N ARG A 191 5.42 11.09 -13.31
CA ARG A 191 6.32 11.87 -12.45
C ARG A 191 7.72 11.29 -12.51
N LYS A 192 8.64 12.07 -13.08
CA LYS A 192 10.08 11.83 -13.05
C LYS A 192 10.66 12.24 -11.69
N GLU A 193 11.76 11.62 -11.35
CA GLU A 193 12.59 11.60 -10.17
C GLU A 193 13.05 12.95 -9.59
N GLU A 194 12.93 14.06 -10.34
CA GLU A 194 13.48 15.38 -9.96
C GLU A 194 12.91 15.98 -8.67
N LYS A 195 11.79 15.44 -8.18
CA LYS A 195 11.02 16.07 -7.10
C LYS A 195 11.55 15.78 -5.69
N TYR A 196 12.39 14.76 -5.52
CA TYR A 196 12.86 14.28 -4.22
C TYR A 196 14.39 14.29 -4.09
N ASN A 197 15.12 14.84 -5.06
CA ASN A 197 16.57 14.85 -5.12
C ASN A 197 17.24 16.14 -4.58
N GLU A 198 16.46 17.07 -3.99
CA GLU A 198 16.97 18.28 -3.34
C GLU A 198 17.24 18.13 -1.85
#